data_37be60ece83c8c54362783b22daa725b
#
_entry.id   37be60ece83c8c54362783b22daa725b
#
_cell.length_a   1.000
_cell.length_b   1.000
_cell.length_c   1.000
_cell.angle_alpha   90.00
_cell.angle_beta   90.00
_cell.angle_gamma   90.00
#
_symmetry.space_group_name_H-M   'P 1'
#
loop_
_entity.id
_entity.type
_entity.pdbx_description
1 polymer ?
#
loop_
_entity_poly.entity_id
_entity_poly.type
_entity_poly.pdbx_seq_one_letter_code
_entity_poly.pdbx_strand_id
1 'polypeptide(L)'
;MKFIDLFAGLGGFHLALSNQGHKCVYACEIEKSLRDYYFQNFEIYPEGDITKIDIEKIPNHDILCAGFPCQPFSKAGNSKGFKHQVAGKMFFYLLKIIKTHNPKFLFLENVPNLIAHDKGRTWDFMKKKIMKLGYQIDQKIISPLDFNVPQTRDRLYIVAKKNELNGFKWPDKLKPKNNLKNYLSKNPKVLRKITEKREIVINTWKYFLSKIPKNNYLPNPLWTMEFGATYPYKDKTPHSMKLTDLQKLKGKFGVSFKNMTKQEIFENIPNYAKVRTKTFPDWKIRMIRRTREFYTINKKWVDKVLPKIIALEFEAYQKLEWNCQGDKFNLLKKIISFRGSGVRIRRNHSSPTLISASTSQVPYLAWKKRYLSLDECLKIQGFDKLKYYPPTVDKFYPAIGNAVNVKVISKIAKNLFS
;
A
#
# COMPACT_ATOMS: atom_id res chain seq x y z
N MET A 1 -8.73 -19.88 24.78
CA MET A 1 -8.81 -18.52 25.37
C MET A 1 -9.92 -17.71 24.70
N LYS A 2 -10.47 -16.71 25.41
CA LYS A 2 -11.42 -15.74 24.86
C LYS A 2 -10.66 -14.56 24.25
N PHE A 3 -11.11 -14.04 23.11
CA PHE A 3 -10.51 -12.85 22.49
C PHE A 3 -11.54 -11.85 22.02
N ILE A 4 -11.11 -10.60 21.84
CA ILE A 4 -11.89 -9.54 21.19
C ILE A 4 -11.17 -9.09 19.90
N ASP A 5 -11.96 -8.70 18.87
CA ASP A 5 -11.47 -8.24 17.57
C ASP A 5 -11.89 -6.79 17.33
N LEU A 6 -10.96 -5.86 17.55
CA LEU A 6 -11.21 -4.42 17.39
C LEU A 6 -10.74 -3.95 16.01
N PHE A 7 -11.51 -3.06 15.37
CA PHE A 7 -11.33 -2.66 13.98
C PHE A 7 -11.39 -3.88 13.05
N ALA A 8 -12.38 -4.72 13.28
CA ALA A 8 -12.45 -6.10 12.83
C ALA A 8 -12.48 -6.29 11.31
N GLY A 9 -13.02 -5.33 10.54
CA GLY A 9 -13.11 -5.40 9.08
C GLY A 9 -13.79 -6.68 8.62
N LEU A 10 -13.11 -7.49 7.82
CA LEU A 10 -13.57 -8.80 7.35
C LEU A 10 -13.34 -9.94 8.37
N GLY A 11 -12.88 -9.66 9.58
CA GLY A 11 -12.65 -10.68 10.62
C GLY A 11 -11.37 -11.50 10.43
N GLY A 12 -10.27 -10.86 10.03
CA GLY A 12 -9.01 -11.57 9.80
C GLY A 12 -8.40 -12.14 11.07
N PHE A 13 -8.44 -11.43 12.18
CA PHE A 13 -8.06 -11.97 13.50
C PHE A 13 -9.05 -13.04 13.95
N HIS A 14 -10.35 -12.80 13.81
CA HIS A 14 -11.37 -13.78 14.16
C HIS A 14 -11.11 -15.13 13.47
N LEU A 15 -10.99 -15.13 12.15
CA LEU A 15 -10.78 -16.35 11.38
C LEU A 15 -9.47 -17.06 11.78
N ALA A 16 -8.39 -16.29 12.01
CA ALA A 16 -7.09 -16.86 12.35
C ALA A 16 -7.08 -17.52 13.73
N LEU A 17 -7.69 -16.88 14.74
CA LEU A 17 -7.67 -17.38 16.12
C LEU A 17 -8.70 -18.47 16.35
N SER A 18 -9.91 -18.35 15.76
CA SER A 18 -10.93 -19.40 15.87
C SER A 18 -10.49 -20.73 15.23
N ASN A 19 -9.72 -20.68 14.15
CA ASN A 19 -9.10 -21.88 13.55
C ASN A 19 -8.07 -22.57 14.50
N GLN A 20 -7.69 -21.92 15.60
CA GLN A 20 -6.79 -22.47 16.63
C GLN A 20 -7.51 -22.75 17.96
N GLY A 21 -8.84 -22.78 17.96
CA GLY A 21 -9.65 -23.11 19.12
C GLY A 21 -9.85 -21.96 20.12
N HIS A 22 -9.51 -20.72 19.76
CA HIS A 22 -9.85 -19.56 20.57
C HIS A 22 -11.26 -19.06 20.25
N LYS A 23 -11.97 -18.49 21.24
CA LYS A 23 -13.36 -18.03 21.10
C LYS A 23 -13.42 -16.50 21.05
N CYS A 24 -13.92 -15.93 19.97
CA CYS A 24 -14.28 -14.51 19.93
C CYS A 24 -15.49 -14.26 20.82
N VAL A 25 -15.42 -13.23 21.65
CA VAL A 25 -16.53 -12.84 22.57
C VAL A 25 -17.03 -11.42 22.30
N TYR A 26 -16.32 -10.65 21.49
CA TYR A 26 -16.69 -9.28 21.16
C TYR A 26 -15.94 -8.82 19.92
N ALA A 27 -16.58 -8.01 19.09
CA ALA A 27 -15.97 -7.36 17.94
C ALA A 27 -16.45 -5.90 17.83
N CYS A 28 -15.62 -5.05 17.19
CA CYS A 28 -15.96 -3.65 16.92
C CYS A 28 -15.50 -3.27 15.50
N GLU A 29 -16.43 -2.70 14.71
CA GLU A 29 -16.17 -2.24 13.33
C GLU A 29 -17.09 -1.06 13.01
N ILE A 30 -16.52 0.06 12.56
CA ILE A 30 -17.29 1.28 12.30
C ILE A 30 -18.20 1.18 11.05
N GLU A 31 -17.75 0.44 10.03
CA GLU A 31 -18.46 0.32 8.76
C GLU A 31 -19.63 -0.66 8.86
N LYS A 32 -20.87 -0.13 8.81
CA LYS A 32 -22.08 -0.95 8.98
C LYS A 32 -22.14 -2.15 8.03
N SER A 33 -21.80 -1.95 6.77
CA SER A 33 -21.87 -3.04 5.79
C SER A 33 -20.87 -4.17 6.11
N LEU A 34 -19.71 -3.86 6.69
CA LEU A 34 -18.76 -4.88 7.13
C LEU A 34 -19.24 -5.61 8.38
N ARG A 35 -19.96 -4.93 9.30
CA ARG A 35 -20.60 -5.57 10.46
C ARG A 35 -21.63 -6.61 10.04
N ASP A 36 -22.42 -6.31 9.02
CA ASP A 36 -23.43 -7.22 8.49
C ASP A 36 -22.77 -8.49 7.90
N TYR A 37 -21.69 -8.35 7.12
CA TYR A 37 -20.92 -9.50 6.61
C TYR A 37 -20.19 -10.26 7.71
N TYR A 38 -19.67 -9.56 8.71
CA TYR A 38 -19.03 -10.19 9.86
C TYR A 38 -20.01 -11.08 10.62
N PHE A 39 -21.20 -10.57 10.90
CA PHE A 39 -22.28 -11.35 11.54
C PHE A 39 -22.66 -12.59 10.73
N GLN A 40 -22.84 -12.46 9.42
CA GLN A 40 -23.18 -13.58 8.55
C GLN A 40 -22.10 -14.68 8.54
N ASN A 41 -20.83 -14.33 8.75
CA ASN A 41 -19.73 -15.31 8.77
C ASN A 41 -19.47 -15.90 10.17
N PHE A 42 -19.71 -15.14 11.25
CA PHE A 42 -19.22 -15.48 12.58
C PHE A 42 -20.28 -15.47 13.69
N GLU A 43 -21.52 -15.13 13.38
CA GLU A 43 -22.66 -15.07 14.32
C GLU A 43 -22.45 -14.10 15.50
N ILE A 44 -21.49 -13.18 15.39
CA ILE A 44 -21.25 -12.07 16.32
C ILE A 44 -21.49 -10.78 15.56
N TYR A 45 -22.42 -9.93 16.05
CA TYR A 45 -22.62 -8.61 15.45
C TYR A 45 -21.64 -7.61 16.08
N PRO A 46 -20.69 -7.04 15.31
CA PRO A 46 -19.74 -6.10 15.87
C PRO A 46 -20.41 -4.81 16.33
N GLU A 47 -19.95 -4.26 17.44
CA GLU A 47 -20.27 -2.89 17.85
C GLU A 47 -19.74 -1.87 16.83
N GLY A 48 -20.29 -0.64 16.87
CA GLY A 48 -19.98 0.38 15.89
C GLY A 48 -18.70 1.15 16.14
N ASP A 49 -18.85 2.45 16.39
CA ASP A 49 -17.73 3.37 16.61
C ASP A 49 -17.09 3.12 17.99
N ILE A 50 -15.84 2.70 18.01
CA ILE A 50 -15.05 2.44 19.22
C ILE A 50 -14.98 3.64 20.17
N THR A 51 -15.25 4.85 19.70
CA THR A 51 -15.24 6.07 20.52
C THR A 51 -16.53 6.27 21.29
N LYS A 52 -17.58 5.49 20.96
CA LYS A 52 -18.93 5.58 21.53
C LYS A 52 -19.34 4.35 22.32
N ILE A 53 -18.53 3.27 22.29
CA ILE A 53 -18.84 2.05 23.04
C ILE A 53 -18.69 2.29 24.55
N ASP A 54 -19.49 1.59 25.32
CA ASP A 54 -19.33 1.48 26.77
C ASP A 54 -18.23 0.44 27.05
N ILE A 55 -17.04 0.91 27.44
CA ILE A 55 -15.88 0.06 27.63
C ILE A 55 -16.11 -0.98 28.74
N GLU A 56 -16.86 -0.64 29.78
CA GLU A 56 -17.15 -1.54 30.91
C GLU A 56 -18.04 -2.73 30.50
N LYS A 57 -18.82 -2.59 29.43
CA LYS A 57 -19.67 -3.67 28.90
C LYS A 57 -18.93 -4.65 27.98
N ILE A 58 -17.67 -4.40 27.65
CA ILE A 58 -16.87 -5.37 26.89
C ILE A 58 -16.67 -6.63 27.75
N PRO A 59 -16.98 -7.83 27.22
CA PRO A 59 -16.81 -9.06 28.00
C PRO A 59 -15.36 -9.32 28.39
N ASN A 60 -15.15 -10.01 29.53
CA ASN A 60 -13.84 -10.46 29.96
C ASN A 60 -13.17 -11.33 28.87
N HIS A 61 -11.93 -11.04 28.58
CA HIS A 61 -11.17 -11.69 27.53
C HIS A 61 -9.68 -11.79 27.88
N ASP A 62 -9.05 -12.82 27.33
CA ASP A 62 -7.61 -13.08 27.51
C ASP A 62 -6.75 -12.35 26.49
N ILE A 63 -7.27 -12.15 25.26
CA ILE A 63 -6.53 -11.63 24.14
C ILE A 63 -7.26 -10.43 23.56
N LEU A 64 -6.54 -9.31 23.36
CA LEU A 64 -7.02 -8.16 22.62
C LEU A 64 -6.35 -8.11 21.26
N CYS A 65 -7.13 -8.22 20.19
CA CYS A 65 -6.67 -8.10 18.80
C CYS A 65 -7.11 -6.76 18.22
N ALA A 66 -6.21 -6.07 17.49
CA ALA A 66 -6.55 -4.83 16.81
C ALA A 66 -5.66 -4.53 15.60
N GLY A 67 -6.29 -4.34 14.43
CA GLY A 67 -5.70 -3.72 13.26
C GLY A 67 -6.08 -2.24 13.20
N PHE A 68 -5.54 -1.42 14.09
CA PHE A 68 -6.03 -0.04 14.26
C PHE A 68 -5.58 0.91 13.14
N PRO A 69 -6.39 1.95 12.80
CA PRO A 69 -6.09 2.87 11.72
C PRO A 69 -4.75 3.58 11.86
N CYS A 70 -4.00 3.61 10.76
CA CYS A 70 -2.67 4.23 10.71
C CYS A 70 -2.64 5.61 10.03
N GLN A 71 -3.77 6.19 9.69
CA GLN A 71 -3.82 7.60 9.29
C GLN A 71 -3.60 8.45 10.54
N PRO A 72 -2.57 9.23 10.61
CA PRO A 72 -1.68 9.87 9.64
C PRO A 72 -0.32 9.17 9.40
N PHE A 73 -0.12 7.93 9.83
CA PHE A 73 1.20 7.25 9.80
C PHE A 73 1.53 6.58 8.46
N SER A 74 0.59 6.51 7.50
CA SER A 74 0.87 5.93 6.19
C SER A 74 1.51 6.94 5.25
N LYS A 75 2.39 6.46 4.32
CA LYS A 75 2.96 7.29 3.25
C LYS A 75 1.90 7.90 2.31
N ALA A 76 0.68 7.38 2.32
CA ALA A 76 -0.45 7.86 1.54
C ALA A 76 -1.30 8.91 2.29
N GLY A 77 -1.09 9.10 3.60
CA GLY A 77 -1.71 10.14 4.40
C GLY A 77 -0.78 11.37 4.56
N ASN A 78 -1.35 12.55 4.75
CA ASN A 78 -0.57 13.74 5.08
C ASN A 78 0.13 13.54 6.43
N SER A 79 1.46 13.53 6.44
CA SER A 79 2.36 13.22 7.57
C SER A 79 2.26 14.18 8.78
N LYS A 80 1.06 14.43 9.30
CA LYS A 80 0.79 15.45 10.33
C LYS A 80 0.81 14.94 11.78
N GLY A 81 1.47 13.81 12.09
CA GLY A 81 1.79 13.39 13.46
C GLY A 81 0.64 13.34 14.49
N PHE A 82 0.98 13.36 15.77
CA PHE A 82 0.00 13.39 16.88
C PHE A 82 -0.91 14.63 16.92
N LYS A 83 -0.61 15.67 16.14
CA LYS A 83 -1.48 16.86 16.01
C LYS A 83 -2.74 16.59 15.18
N HIS A 84 -2.82 15.45 14.46
CA HIS A 84 -4.06 15.03 13.81
C HIS A 84 -4.98 14.34 14.83
N GLN A 85 -6.01 15.03 15.25
CA GLN A 85 -6.91 14.65 16.36
C GLN A 85 -7.55 13.24 16.25
N VAL A 86 -7.71 12.67 15.06
CA VAL A 86 -8.50 11.43 14.87
C VAL A 86 -7.68 10.14 15.10
N ALA A 87 -6.48 10.02 14.56
CA ALA A 87 -5.74 8.74 14.62
C ALA A 87 -4.98 8.55 15.94
N GLY A 88 -4.52 9.63 16.55
CA GLY A 88 -4.03 9.60 17.93
C GLY A 88 -5.14 9.16 18.90
N LYS A 89 -6.38 9.58 18.67
CA LYS A 89 -7.55 9.19 19.48
C LYS A 89 -7.75 7.68 19.51
N MET A 90 -7.66 6.95 18.38
CA MET A 90 -7.91 5.50 18.33
C MET A 90 -6.93 4.72 19.22
N PHE A 91 -5.66 5.07 19.24
CA PHE A 91 -4.69 4.46 20.16
C PHE A 91 -5.02 4.73 21.63
N PHE A 92 -5.50 5.92 21.97
CA PHE A 92 -5.90 6.21 23.36
C PHE A 92 -7.17 5.45 23.78
N TYR A 93 -8.14 5.22 22.88
CA TYR A 93 -9.25 4.33 23.16
C TYR A 93 -8.79 2.89 23.37
N LEU A 94 -7.88 2.40 22.52
CA LEU A 94 -7.26 1.09 22.71
C LEU A 94 -6.58 0.99 24.09
N LEU A 95 -5.81 2.01 24.50
CA LEU A 95 -5.18 2.05 25.85
C LEU A 95 -6.20 2.03 26.99
N LYS A 96 -7.35 2.71 26.84
CA LYS A 96 -8.42 2.66 27.84
C LYS A 96 -8.95 1.23 28.00
N ILE A 97 -9.28 0.56 26.88
CA ILE A 97 -9.75 -0.83 26.89
C ILE A 97 -8.71 -1.75 27.53
N ILE A 98 -7.44 -1.61 27.16
CA ILE A 98 -6.33 -2.38 27.76
C ILE A 98 -6.25 -2.15 29.27
N LYS A 99 -6.38 -0.90 29.73
CA LYS A 99 -6.32 -0.54 31.15
C LYS A 99 -7.51 -1.13 31.95
N THR A 100 -8.73 -1.03 31.40
CA THR A 100 -9.94 -1.51 32.04
C THR A 100 -9.99 -3.03 32.14
N HIS A 101 -9.73 -3.74 31.05
CA HIS A 101 -9.91 -5.19 30.98
C HIS A 101 -8.65 -5.99 31.31
N ASN A 102 -7.47 -5.34 31.24
CA ASN A 102 -6.20 -5.95 31.57
C ASN A 102 -5.96 -7.35 30.93
N PRO A 103 -6.16 -7.51 29.62
CA PRO A 103 -6.05 -8.80 28.95
C PRO A 103 -4.63 -9.40 29.09
N LYS A 104 -4.54 -10.72 29.07
CA LYS A 104 -3.26 -11.42 29.19
C LYS A 104 -2.32 -11.15 28.01
N PHE A 105 -2.88 -11.03 26.80
CA PHE A 105 -2.14 -10.84 25.57
C PHE A 105 -2.70 -9.66 24.74
N LEU A 106 -1.78 -8.95 24.07
CA LEU A 106 -2.12 -7.99 23.02
C LEU A 106 -1.55 -8.49 21.70
N PHE A 107 -2.36 -8.49 20.64
CA PHE A 107 -1.94 -8.84 19.31
C PHE A 107 -2.40 -7.75 18.33
N LEU A 108 -1.46 -6.87 17.94
CA LEU A 108 -1.78 -5.66 17.16
C LEU A 108 -1.12 -5.71 15.78
N GLU A 109 -1.72 -5.05 14.80
CA GLU A 109 -1.17 -4.89 13.45
C GLU A 109 -1.22 -3.42 13.02
N ASN A 110 -0.19 -3.03 12.25
CA ASN A 110 -0.15 -1.71 11.64
C ASN A 110 0.76 -1.68 10.40
N VAL A 111 0.87 -0.53 9.74
CA VAL A 111 1.83 -0.34 8.63
C VAL A 111 3.27 -0.17 9.14
N PRO A 112 4.30 -0.62 8.37
CA PRO A 112 5.70 -0.50 8.77
C PRO A 112 6.14 0.93 9.06
N ASN A 113 5.52 1.91 8.39
CA ASN A 113 5.88 3.32 8.58
C ASN A 113 5.64 3.85 10.01
N LEU A 114 4.87 3.14 10.83
CA LEU A 114 4.63 3.51 12.22
C LEU A 114 5.96 3.59 13.01
N ILE A 115 6.89 2.67 12.79
CA ILE A 115 8.20 2.66 13.46
C ILE A 115 9.05 3.89 13.08
N ALA A 116 9.02 4.29 11.81
CA ALA A 116 9.83 5.40 11.32
C ALA A 116 9.14 6.77 11.44
N HIS A 117 7.85 6.79 11.80
CA HIS A 117 7.06 8.02 11.85
C HIS A 117 7.62 8.97 12.91
N ASP A 118 7.73 10.26 12.52
CA ASP A 118 8.26 11.32 13.38
C ASP A 118 9.62 10.94 14.00
N LYS A 119 10.54 10.42 13.20
CA LYS A 119 11.88 9.93 13.60
C LYS A 119 11.83 8.87 14.72
N GLY A 120 10.79 8.02 14.73
CA GLY A 120 10.60 6.96 15.71
C GLY A 120 9.81 7.38 16.97
N ARG A 121 9.65 8.68 17.22
CA ARG A 121 9.02 9.19 18.45
C ARG A 121 7.59 8.68 18.69
N THR A 122 6.84 8.49 17.61
CA THR A 122 5.47 7.97 17.69
C THR A 122 5.44 6.55 18.24
N TRP A 123 6.26 5.67 17.70
CA TRP A 123 6.34 4.28 18.15
C TRP A 123 6.86 4.19 19.59
N ASP A 124 7.91 4.91 19.92
CA ASP A 124 8.48 4.94 21.28
C ASP A 124 7.45 5.40 22.30
N PHE A 125 6.64 6.41 21.98
CA PHE A 125 5.56 6.84 22.85
C PHE A 125 4.52 5.73 23.08
N MET A 126 4.05 5.08 22.00
CA MET A 126 3.06 4.02 22.09
C MET A 126 3.59 2.82 22.90
N LYS A 127 4.81 2.39 22.61
CA LYS A 127 5.51 1.33 23.34
C LYS A 127 5.60 1.61 24.83
N LYS A 128 6.09 2.82 25.20
CA LYS A 128 6.19 3.24 26.61
C LYS A 128 4.84 3.26 27.31
N LYS A 129 3.75 3.65 26.64
CA LYS A 129 2.39 3.65 27.23
C LYS A 129 1.89 2.24 27.52
N ILE A 130 2.12 1.28 26.62
CA ILE A 130 1.75 -0.12 26.82
C ILE A 130 2.61 -0.76 27.94
N MET A 131 3.91 -0.49 27.94
CA MET A 131 4.83 -0.99 28.99
C MET A 131 4.45 -0.46 30.39
N LYS A 132 4.00 0.80 30.51
CA LYS A 132 3.50 1.36 31.79
C LYS A 132 2.25 0.64 32.32
N LEU A 133 1.52 -0.09 31.49
CA LEU A 133 0.41 -0.94 31.89
C LEU A 133 0.87 -2.36 32.30
N GLY A 134 2.18 -2.60 32.41
CA GLY A 134 2.77 -3.87 32.87
C GLY A 134 2.91 -4.92 31.78
N TYR A 135 2.98 -4.54 30.51
CA TYR A 135 3.22 -5.47 29.41
C TYR A 135 4.68 -5.47 28.98
N GLN A 136 5.20 -6.65 28.74
CA GLN A 136 6.39 -6.83 27.92
C GLN A 136 5.97 -6.92 26.46
N ILE A 137 6.65 -6.19 25.56
CA ILE A 137 6.24 -5.97 24.18
C ILE A 137 7.38 -6.26 23.20
N ASP A 138 7.07 -6.96 22.12
CA ASP A 138 7.97 -7.16 20.98
C ASP A 138 7.25 -6.84 19.66
N GLN A 139 8.02 -6.47 18.63
CA GLN A 139 7.48 -6.10 17.32
C GLN A 139 8.39 -6.56 16.19
N LYS A 140 7.76 -6.95 15.06
CA LYS A 140 8.48 -7.36 13.85
C LYS A 140 7.72 -6.96 12.60
N ILE A 141 8.44 -6.53 11.57
CA ILE A 141 7.88 -6.36 10.23
C ILE A 141 7.93 -7.71 9.52
N ILE A 142 6.77 -8.19 9.09
CA ILE A 142 6.61 -9.50 8.45
C ILE A 142 5.79 -9.33 7.17
N SER A 143 6.18 -10.07 6.13
CA SER A 143 5.46 -10.16 4.86
C SER A 143 4.78 -11.54 4.73
N PRO A 144 3.59 -11.64 4.11
CA PRO A 144 3.02 -12.95 3.74
C PRO A 144 3.96 -13.81 2.90
N LEU A 145 4.88 -13.19 2.13
CA LEU A 145 5.95 -13.91 1.41
C LEU A 145 6.79 -14.80 2.33
N ASP A 146 7.02 -14.36 3.57
CA ASP A 146 7.79 -15.11 4.57
C ASP A 146 7.13 -16.46 4.92
N PHE A 147 5.84 -16.64 4.60
CA PHE A 147 5.05 -17.85 4.89
C PHE A 147 4.45 -18.51 3.65
N ASN A 148 5.14 -18.41 2.52
CA ASN A 148 4.71 -19.00 1.24
C ASN A 148 3.37 -18.48 0.70
N VAL A 149 2.95 -17.28 1.08
CA VAL A 149 1.82 -16.59 0.48
C VAL A 149 2.37 -15.61 -0.57
N PRO A 150 2.02 -15.70 -1.85
CA PRO A 150 2.62 -14.90 -2.91
C PRO A 150 2.07 -13.47 -2.94
N GLN A 151 2.27 -12.75 -1.83
CA GLN A 151 1.88 -11.35 -1.68
C GLN A 151 2.98 -10.54 -1.00
N THR A 152 3.41 -9.46 -1.63
CA THR A 152 4.27 -8.44 -1.01
C THR A 152 3.39 -7.49 -0.20
N ARG A 153 3.27 -7.73 1.11
CA ARG A 153 2.47 -6.93 2.05
C ARG A 153 3.17 -6.86 3.40
N ASP A 154 4.18 -5.99 3.49
CA ASP A 154 4.87 -5.79 4.76
C ASP A 154 3.95 -5.10 5.77
N ARG A 155 3.86 -5.67 6.98
CA ARG A 155 3.10 -5.12 8.09
C ARG A 155 3.90 -5.23 9.37
N LEU A 156 3.70 -4.26 10.25
CA LEU A 156 4.21 -4.27 11.61
C LEU A 156 3.26 -5.09 12.46
N TYR A 157 3.73 -6.21 12.98
CA TYR A 157 3.03 -6.99 13.99
C TYR A 157 3.65 -6.68 15.34
N ILE A 158 2.77 -6.48 16.32
CA ILE A 158 3.11 -6.12 17.69
C ILE A 158 2.46 -7.15 18.59
N VAL A 159 3.24 -7.82 19.40
CA VAL A 159 2.77 -8.76 20.40
C VAL A 159 3.17 -8.28 21.77
N ALA A 160 2.30 -8.45 22.75
CA ALA A 160 2.64 -8.15 24.12
C ALA A 160 1.96 -9.15 25.07
N LYS A 161 2.60 -9.42 26.19
CA LYS A 161 2.07 -10.27 27.26
C LYS A 161 2.22 -9.56 28.58
N LYS A 162 1.22 -9.72 29.44
CA LYS A 162 1.24 -9.19 30.80
C LYS A 162 2.37 -9.86 31.59
N ASN A 163 3.14 -9.08 32.32
CA ASN A 163 4.33 -9.45 33.07
C ASN A 163 5.51 -9.88 32.17
N GLU A 164 5.47 -11.05 31.55
CA GLU A 164 6.61 -11.60 30.81
C GLU A 164 6.22 -12.22 29.48
N LEU A 165 7.00 -11.92 28.45
CA LEU A 165 6.88 -12.49 27.09
C LEU A 165 7.92 -13.62 26.88
N ASN A 166 8.34 -14.28 27.98
CA ASN A 166 9.34 -15.33 27.94
C ASN A 166 8.89 -16.53 27.10
N GLY A 167 9.81 -17.09 26.32
CA GLY A 167 9.55 -18.22 25.45
C GLY A 167 8.96 -17.87 24.08
N PHE A 168 8.42 -16.65 23.88
CA PHE A 168 7.93 -16.27 22.57
C PHE A 168 9.08 -16.12 21.56
N LYS A 169 8.93 -16.77 20.41
CA LYS A 169 9.80 -16.59 19.24
C LYS A 169 8.96 -16.30 18.01
N TRP A 170 9.37 -15.29 17.24
CA TRP A 170 8.74 -15.02 15.95
C TRP A 170 8.85 -16.25 15.05
N PRO A 171 7.78 -16.58 14.29
CA PRO A 171 7.84 -17.73 13.40
C PRO A 171 8.94 -17.58 12.35
N ASP A 172 9.60 -18.69 12.04
CA ASP A 172 10.67 -18.76 11.05
C ASP A 172 10.12 -18.56 9.63
N LYS A 173 10.95 -17.94 8.80
CA LYS A 173 10.63 -17.76 7.38
C LYS A 173 10.71 -19.10 6.66
N LEU A 174 9.70 -19.37 5.85
CA LEU A 174 9.67 -20.55 5.00
C LEU A 174 10.41 -20.30 3.68
N LYS A 175 11.04 -21.34 3.14
CA LYS A 175 11.60 -21.27 1.79
C LYS A 175 10.47 -21.01 0.77
N PRO A 176 10.60 -20.05 -0.17
CA PRO A 176 9.57 -19.76 -1.16
C PRO A 176 9.25 -20.98 -2.03
N LYS A 177 8.04 -21.47 -1.97
CA LYS A 177 7.53 -22.59 -2.80
C LYS A 177 6.38 -22.16 -3.69
N ASN A 178 5.56 -21.23 -3.22
CA ASN A 178 4.34 -20.80 -3.91
C ASN A 178 4.60 -19.63 -4.85
N ASN A 179 3.89 -19.68 -5.98
CA ASN A 179 3.85 -18.63 -6.97
C ASN A 179 2.41 -18.11 -7.08
N LEU A 180 2.24 -16.84 -7.43
CA LEU A 180 0.91 -16.25 -7.61
C LEU A 180 0.01 -17.09 -8.55
N LYS A 181 0.59 -17.71 -9.56
CA LYS A 181 -0.15 -18.57 -10.50
C LYS A 181 -0.95 -19.67 -9.80
N ASN A 182 -0.45 -20.21 -8.67
CA ASN A 182 -1.11 -21.26 -7.89
C ASN A 182 -2.35 -20.78 -7.14
N TYR A 183 -2.50 -19.46 -7.01
CA TYR A 183 -3.63 -18.80 -6.35
C TYR A 183 -4.68 -18.30 -7.34
N LEU A 184 -4.40 -18.37 -8.63
CA LEU A 184 -5.32 -17.92 -9.66
C LEU A 184 -6.41 -18.97 -9.91
N SER A 185 -7.65 -18.48 -9.99
CA SER A 185 -8.82 -19.31 -10.31
C SER A 185 -8.83 -19.68 -11.80
N LYS A 186 -9.25 -20.90 -12.10
CA LYS A 186 -9.52 -21.33 -13.48
C LYS A 186 -10.74 -20.60 -14.02
N ASN A 187 -11.79 -20.48 -13.19
CA ASN A 187 -13.06 -19.84 -13.51
C ASN A 187 -13.37 -18.78 -12.44
N PRO A 188 -12.79 -17.55 -12.54
CA PRO A 188 -13.02 -16.51 -11.57
C PRO A 188 -14.47 -15.98 -11.64
N LYS A 189 -15.15 -15.86 -10.49
CA LYS A 189 -16.58 -15.52 -10.43
C LYS A 189 -16.89 -14.06 -10.82
N VAL A 190 -16.03 -13.13 -10.43
CA VAL A 190 -16.25 -11.68 -10.69
C VAL A 190 -14.99 -11.10 -11.31
N LEU A 191 -15.14 -10.49 -12.47
CA LEU A 191 -14.05 -9.88 -13.22
C LEU A 191 -14.27 -8.37 -13.36
N ARG A 192 -13.28 -7.59 -12.95
CA ARG A 192 -13.19 -6.21 -13.34
C ARG A 192 -12.67 -6.13 -14.78
N LYS A 193 -13.40 -5.46 -15.65
CA LYS A 193 -12.94 -5.16 -17.02
C LYS A 193 -11.92 -4.04 -16.99
N ILE A 194 -10.93 -4.10 -17.88
CA ILE A 194 -10.03 -2.98 -18.12
C ILE A 194 -10.78 -1.90 -18.90
N THR A 195 -10.52 -0.64 -18.60
CA THR A 195 -11.06 0.47 -19.41
C THR A 195 -10.22 0.67 -20.66
N GLU A 196 -10.83 1.12 -21.74
CA GLU A 196 -10.15 1.44 -23.00
C GLU A 196 -8.94 2.37 -22.78
N LYS A 197 -9.11 3.42 -21.98
CA LYS A 197 -8.02 4.34 -21.60
C LYS A 197 -6.80 3.61 -21.04
N ARG A 198 -6.99 2.62 -20.16
CA ARG A 198 -5.89 1.83 -19.58
C ARG A 198 -5.31 0.84 -20.56
N GLU A 199 -6.11 0.33 -21.47
CA GLU A 199 -5.62 -0.53 -22.54
C GLU A 199 -4.69 0.22 -23.48
N ILE A 200 -5.06 1.46 -23.86
CA ILE A 200 -4.19 2.38 -24.59
C ILE A 200 -2.87 2.60 -23.86
N VAL A 201 -2.89 2.84 -22.54
CA VAL A 201 -1.68 3.00 -21.72
C VAL A 201 -0.79 1.74 -21.77
N ILE A 202 -1.37 0.56 -21.62
CA ILE A 202 -0.61 -0.71 -21.71
C ILE A 202 0.04 -0.86 -23.08
N ASN A 203 -0.72 -0.60 -24.16
CA ASN A 203 -0.23 -0.72 -25.52
C ASN A 203 0.87 0.30 -25.84
N THR A 204 0.73 1.54 -25.34
CA THR A 204 1.75 2.57 -25.46
C THR A 204 3.05 2.15 -24.77
N TRP A 205 3.00 1.69 -23.52
CA TRP A 205 4.18 1.22 -22.82
C TRP A 205 4.76 -0.07 -23.38
N LYS A 206 3.92 -0.98 -23.87
CA LYS A 206 4.39 -2.17 -24.58
C LYS A 206 5.19 -1.79 -25.82
N TYR A 207 4.68 -0.83 -26.61
CA TYR A 207 5.38 -0.32 -27.78
C TYR A 207 6.69 0.39 -27.40
N PHE A 208 6.68 1.30 -26.41
CA PHE A 208 7.87 1.97 -25.93
C PHE A 208 8.97 0.97 -25.50
N LEU A 209 8.61 -0.01 -24.66
CA LEU A 209 9.55 -1.01 -24.15
C LEU A 209 10.12 -1.89 -25.27
N SER A 210 9.36 -2.17 -26.33
CA SER A 210 9.83 -2.93 -27.49
C SER A 210 10.88 -2.21 -28.33
N LYS A 211 11.00 -0.87 -28.19
CA LYS A 211 11.97 -0.05 -28.93
C LYS A 211 13.27 0.18 -28.15
N ILE A 212 13.33 -0.20 -26.88
CA ILE A 212 14.55 -0.09 -26.08
C ILE A 212 15.59 -1.06 -26.64
N PRO A 213 16.79 -0.59 -27.04
CA PRO A 213 17.87 -1.46 -27.49
C PRO A 213 18.23 -2.52 -26.45
N LYS A 214 18.67 -3.69 -26.90
CA LYS A 214 19.22 -4.72 -26.01
C LYS A 214 20.39 -4.12 -25.21
N ASN A 215 20.44 -4.41 -23.92
CA ASN A 215 21.45 -3.91 -22.97
C ASN A 215 21.35 -2.42 -22.61
N ASN A 216 20.28 -1.73 -22.99
CA ASN A 216 20.11 -0.34 -22.58
C ASN A 216 19.52 -0.25 -21.16
N TYR A 217 20.01 0.74 -20.39
CA TYR A 217 19.51 1.04 -19.05
C TYR A 217 18.17 1.78 -19.15
N LEU A 218 17.18 1.37 -18.35
CA LEU A 218 15.92 2.10 -18.18
C LEU A 218 15.87 2.72 -16.78
N PRO A 219 15.77 4.06 -16.67
CA PRO A 219 15.59 4.72 -15.38
C PRO A 219 14.34 4.19 -14.66
N ASN A 220 14.43 4.02 -13.34
CA ASN A 220 13.29 3.60 -12.51
C ASN A 220 13.14 4.51 -11.29
N PRO A 221 12.10 5.35 -11.24
CA PRO A 221 11.08 5.57 -12.28
C PRO A 221 11.60 6.34 -13.51
N LEU A 222 10.94 6.14 -14.65
CA LEU A 222 11.07 6.95 -15.85
C LEU A 222 9.97 8.02 -15.86
N TRP A 223 10.34 9.28 -15.87
CA TRP A 223 9.42 10.42 -15.87
C TRP A 223 9.45 11.12 -17.23
N THR A 224 8.71 10.59 -18.22
CA THR A 224 8.84 11.04 -19.61
C THR A 224 8.56 12.51 -19.84
N MET A 225 7.87 13.19 -18.94
CA MET A 225 7.67 14.63 -18.98
C MET A 225 9.00 15.44 -18.90
N GLU A 226 10.09 14.80 -18.48
CA GLU A 226 11.43 15.38 -18.47
C GLU A 226 12.11 15.31 -19.85
N PHE A 227 11.54 14.61 -20.82
CA PHE A 227 12.12 14.52 -22.17
C PHE A 227 12.11 15.88 -22.83
N GLY A 228 13.30 16.36 -23.19
CA GLY A 228 13.48 17.69 -23.79
C GLY A 228 13.33 18.88 -22.83
N ALA A 229 13.02 18.67 -21.56
CA ALA A 229 12.92 19.72 -20.56
C ALA A 229 14.31 20.28 -20.19
N THR A 230 14.40 21.61 -20.01
CA THR A 230 15.64 22.30 -19.66
C THR A 230 15.51 23.18 -18.40
N TYR A 231 14.35 23.26 -17.77
CA TYR A 231 14.18 24.00 -16.51
C TYR A 231 15.15 23.48 -15.42
N PRO A 232 15.60 24.35 -14.49
CA PRO A 232 16.60 23.97 -13.49
C PRO A 232 16.06 22.96 -12.49
N TYR A 233 16.95 22.08 -12.02
CA TYR A 233 16.58 21.05 -11.05
C TYR A 233 17.69 20.75 -10.00
N LYS A 234 18.91 21.23 -10.19
CA LYS A 234 20.02 20.99 -9.26
C LYS A 234 19.98 21.95 -8.08
N ASP A 235 20.26 23.24 -8.35
CA ASP A 235 20.47 24.25 -7.31
C ASP A 235 19.28 25.19 -7.13
N LYS A 236 18.35 25.17 -8.07
CA LYS A 236 17.13 26.01 -8.04
C LYS A 236 15.92 25.20 -8.54
N THR A 237 14.73 25.71 -8.19
CA THR A 237 13.46 25.27 -8.74
C THR A 237 12.91 26.33 -9.70
N PRO A 238 12.00 26.00 -10.61
CA PRO A 238 11.34 26.97 -11.46
C PRO A 238 10.68 28.09 -10.65
N HIS A 239 10.16 27.80 -9.45
CA HIS A 239 9.51 28.79 -8.59
C HIS A 239 10.45 29.90 -8.13
N SER A 240 11.74 29.60 -7.93
CA SER A 240 12.75 30.54 -7.45
C SER A 240 13.39 31.40 -8.55
N MET A 241 12.93 31.28 -9.81
CA MET A 241 13.47 32.01 -10.96
C MET A 241 12.64 33.24 -11.35
N LYS A 242 13.32 34.23 -11.98
CA LYS A 242 12.67 35.35 -12.63
C LYS A 242 11.97 34.86 -13.93
N LEU A 243 10.91 35.55 -14.33
CA LEU A 243 10.13 35.19 -15.54
C LEU A 243 11.01 35.21 -16.80
N THR A 244 11.82 36.24 -16.97
CA THR A 244 12.73 36.41 -18.13
C THR A 244 13.73 35.28 -18.30
N ASP A 245 14.17 34.67 -17.20
CA ASP A 245 15.09 33.51 -17.24
C ASP A 245 14.33 32.23 -17.54
N LEU A 246 13.11 32.08 -17.00
CA LEU A 246 12.26 30.93 -17.32
C LEU A 246 11.87 30.91 -18.80
N GLN A 247 11.59 32.04 -19.41
CA GLN A 247 11.18 32.14 -20.82
C GLN A 247 12.26 31.67 -21.81
N LYS A 248 13.51 31.54 -21.38
CA LYS A 248 14.62 30.96 -22.17
C LYS A 248 14.68 29.44 -22.15
N LEU A 249 13.85 28.80 -21.32
CA LEU A 249 13.89 27.37 -21.00
C LEU A 249 12.72 26.59 -21.63
N LYS A 250 12.70 25.28 -21.39
CA LYS A 250 11.69 24.35 -21.87
C LYS A 250 11.11 23.52 -20.72
N GLY A 251 9.81 23.28 -20.78
CA GLY A 251 9.04 22.47 -19.83
C GLY A 251 8.83 21.03 -20.27
N LYS A 252 7.66 20.51 -19.87
CA LYS A 252 7.23 19.14 -20.22
C LYS A 252 7.44 18.88 -21.71
N PHE A 253 8.06 17.72 -22.01
CA PHE A 253 8.26 17.26 -23.39
C PHE A 253 8.98 18.26 -24.31
N GLY A 254 9.74 19.19 -23.73
CA GLY A 254 10.49 20.18 -24.50
C GLY A 254 9.67 21.37 -24.98
N VAL A 255 8.48 21.59 -24.45
CA VAL A 255 7.64 22.78 -24.76
C VAL A 255 8.41 24.05 -24.37
N SER A 256 8.61 24.97 -25.35
CA SER A 256 9.29 26.24 -25.13
C SER A 256 8.45 27.16 -24.23
N PHE A 257 9.11 27.84 -23.29
CA PHE A 257 8.46 28.86 -22.45
C PHE A 257 8.51 30.29 -23.05
N LYS A 258 9.05 30.43 -24.27
CA LYS A 258 9.17 31.72 -24.94
C LYS A 258 7.80 32.42 -25.01
N ASN A 259 7.75 33.66 -24.60
CA ASN A 259 6.53 34.53 -24.57
C ASN A 259 5.40 34.05 -23.63
N MET A 260 5.64 33.02 -22.79
CA MET A 260 4.64 32.56 -21.83
C MET A 260 4.65 33.42 -20.56
N THR A 261 3.48 33.63 -19.99
CA THR A 261 3.30 34.15 -18.64
C THR A 261 3.81 33.14 -17.59
N LYS A 262 4.02 33.60 -16.36
CA LYS A 262 4.45 32.69 -15.28
C LYS A 262 3.42 31.59 -15.01
N GLN A 263 2.13 31.86 -15.15
CA GLN A 263 1.06 30.89 -15.00
C GLN A 263 1.15 29.79 -16.07
N GLU A 264 1.24 30.17 -17.35
CA GLU A 264 1.37 29.23 -18.47
C GLU A 264 2.63 28.35 -18.36
N ILE A 265 3.76 28.93 -17.92
CA ILE A 265 4.98 28.17 -17.65
C ILE A 265 4.71 27.10 -16.59
N PHE A 266 4.01 27.45 -15.50
CA PHE A 266 3.71 26.48 -14.43
C PHE A 266 2.70 25.42 -14.88
N GLU A 267 1.83 25.67 -15.83
CA GLU A 267 0.97 24.67 -16.45
C GLU A 267 1.78 23.67 -17.31
N ASN A 268 2.88 24.17 -17.90
CA ASN A 268 3.79 23.40 -18.74
C ASN A 268 4.98 22.77 -17.99
N ILE A 269 4.98 22.78 -16.66
CA ILE A 269 5.92 22.06 -15.80
C ILE A 269 5.21 20.83 -15.21
N PRO A 270 5.91 19.67 -15.01
CA PRO A 270 5.32 18.52 -14.33
C PRO A 270 4.84 18.85 -12.90
N ASN A 271 3.74 18.24 -12.47
CA ASN A 271 3.16 18.51 -11.14
C ASN A 271 4.15 18.31 -9.98
N TYR A 272 5.05 17.33 -10.07
CA TYR A 272 6.08 17.10 -9.04
C TYR A 272 7.17 18.19 -9.01
N ALA A 273 7.28 19.03 -10.05
CA ALA A 273 8.21 20.14 -10.13
C ALA A 273 7.61 21.49 -9.69
N LYS A 274 6.28 21.57 -9.50
CA LYS A 274 5.55 22.75 -9.01
C LYS A 274 5.69 22.94 -7.50
N VAL A 275 6.92 22.98 -7.00
CA VAL A 275 7.20 23.15 -5.55
C VAL A 275 7.65 24.56 -5.25
N ARG A 276 7.26 25.08 -4.07
CA ARG A 276 7.63 26.46 -3.62
C ARG A 276 8.99 26.50 -2.92
N THR A 277 9.68 25.38 -2.77
CA THR A 277 11.02 25.29 -2.19
C THR A 277 12.07 25.87 -3.13
N LYS A 278 13.19 26.37 -2.57
CA LYS A 278 14.33 26.90 -3.38
C LYS A 278 15.02 25.78 -4.17
N THR A 279 15.10 24.57 -3.60
CA THR A 279 15.76 23.40 -4.19
C THR A 279 14.85 22.17 -4.14
N PHE A 280 15.11 21.19 -5.00
CA PHE A 280 14.49 19.86 -4.91
C PHE A 280 15.27 18.97 -3.93
N PRO A 281 14.63 17.98 -3.30
CA PRO A 281 15.32 16.97 -2.51
C PRO A 281 16.18 16.07 -3.44
N ASP A 282 17.30 15.56 -2.94
CA ASP A 282 18.32 14.81 -3.70
C ASP A 282 17.77 13.64 -4.51
N TRP A 283 16.81 12.91 -3.94
CA TRP A 283 16.19 11.80 -4.66
C TRP A 283 15.47 12.26 -5.93
N LYS A 284 14.83 13.43 -5.90
CA LYS A 284 14.12 14.00 -7.06
C LYS A 284 15.12 14.50 -8.10
N ILE A 285 16.19 15.17 -7.65
CA ILE A 285 17.31 15.60 -8.52
C ILE A 285 17.85 14.39 -9.28
N ARG A 286 18.14 13.28 -8.59
CA ARG A 286 18.62 12.04 -9.22
C ARG A 286 17.65 11.48 -10.27
N MET A 287 16.33 11.51 -10.00
CA MET A 287 15.33 10.99 -10.94
C MET A 287 15.23 11.85 -12.20
N ILE A 288 15.18 13.18 -12.06
CA ILE A 288 15.14 14.11 -13.18
C ILE A 288 16.40 13.93 -14.05
N ARG A 289 17.58 13.96 -13.42
CA ARG A 289 18.86 13.78 -14.12
C ARG A 289 18.89 12.50 -14.95
N ARG A 290 18.63 11.34 -14.34
CA ARG A 290 18.65 10.04 -15.01
C ARG A 290 17.68 9.97 -16.18
N THR A 291 16.49 10.59 -16.04
CA THR A 291 15.50 10.61 -17.10
C THR A 291 15.94 11.47 -18.28
N ARG A 292 16.51 12.65 -18.02
CA ARG A 292 17.01 13.55 -19.07
C ARG A 292 18.23 12.94 -19.78
N GLU A 293 19.17 12.34 -19.05
CA GLU A 293 20.31 11.59 -19.61
C GLU A 293 19.84 10.45 -20.52
N PHE A 294 18.87 9.66 -20.05
CA PHE A 294 18.26 8.61 -20.88
C PHE A 294 17.68 9.16 -22.19
N TYR A 295 16.95 10.27 -22.11
CA TYR A 295 16.39 10.90 -23.31
C TYR A 295 17.48 11.38 -24.27
N THR A 296 18.50 12.05 -23.78
CA THR A 296 19.60 12.56 -24.62
C THR A 296 20.27 11.44 -25.41
N ILE A 297 20.58 10.32 -24.75
CA ILE A 297 21.22 9.15 -25.37
C ILE A 297 20.28 8.47 -26.38
N ASN A 298 18.99 8.47 -26.12
CA ASN A 298 18.01 7.69 -26.88
C ASN A 298 17.09 8.53 -27.76
N LYS A 299 17.38 9.81 -27.90
CA LYS A 299 16.51 10.81 -28.53
C LYS A 299 15.93 10.34 -29.87
N LYS A 300 16.78 9.78 -30.75
CA LYS A 300 16.43 9.38 -32.12
C LYS A 300 15.21 8.43 -32.19
N TRP A 301 15.12 7.45 -31.30
CA TRP A 301 13.99 6.52 -31.29
C TRP A 301 12.89 6.96 -30.33
N VAL A 302 13.24 7.65 -29.23
CA VAL A 302 12.25 8.14 -28.24
C VAL A 302 11.33 9.14 -28.90
N ASP A 303 11.84 10.09 -29.69
CA ASP A 303 11.02 11.10 -30.39
C ASP A 303 9.95 10.46 -31.29
N LYS A 304 10.21 9.29 -31.86
CA LYS A 304 9.21 8.56 -32.66
C LYS A 304 8.06 7.98 -31.85
N VAL A 305 8.28 7.72 -30.57
CA VAL A 305 7.29 7.14 -29.63
C VAL A 305 6.62 8.22 -28.80
N LEU A 306 7.29 9.34 -28.58
CA LEU A 306 6.90 10.40 -27.67
C LEU A 306 5.49 10.94 -27.92
N PRO A 307 5.00 11.15 -29.16
CA PRO A 307 3.64 11.59 -29.40
C PRO A 307 2.59 10.68 -28.77
N LYS A 308 2.78 9.36 -28.79
CA LYS A 308 1.87 8.40 -28.15
C LYS A 308 1.85 8.52 -26.63
N ILE A 309 2.98 8.90 -26.01
CA ILE A 309 3.06 9.11 -24.56
C ILE A 309 2.41 10.44 -24.18
N ILE A 310 2.64 11.50 -24.96
CA ILE A 310 2.03 12.81 -24.75
C ILE A 310 0.50 12.73 -24.82
N ALA A 311 -0.05 11.91 -25.72
CA ALA A 311 -1.48 11.68 -25.89
C ALA A 311 -2.14 10.92 -24.70
N LEU A 312 -1.37 10.40 -23.75
CA LEU A 312 -1.95 9.78 -22.54
C LEU A 312 -2.57 10.84 -21.63
N GLU A 313 -3.83 10.66 -21.28
CA GLU A 313 -4.69 11.64 -20.60
C GLU A 313 -4.12 12.16 -19.26
N PHE A 314 -3.46 11.32 -18.48
CA PHE A 314 -3.00 11.69 -17.15
C PHE A 314 -1.49 11.64 -17.03
N GLU A 315 -0.88 12.61 -16.32
CA GLU A 315 0.56 12.60 -16.01
C GLU A 315 1.02 11.29 -15.31
N ALA A 316 0.14 10.65 -14.55
CA ALA A 316 0.43 9.36 -13.95
C ALA A 316 0.65 8.26 -15.00
N TYR A 317 -0.03 8.32 -16.13
CA TYR A 317 0.13 7.36 -17.22
C TYR A 317 1.40 7.61 -18.05
N GLN A 318 1.93 8.81 -17.98
CA GLN A 318 3.17 9.25 -18.64
C GLN A 318 4.43 8.93 -17.79
N LYS A 319 4.29 8.20 -16.69
CA LYS A 319 5.39 7.74 -15.81
C LYS A 319 5.42 6.22 -15.74
N LEU A 320 6.61 5.64 -15.87
CA LEU A 320 6.81 4.18 -15.80
C LEU A 320 7.73 3.81 -14.64
N GLU A 321 7.30 2.85 -13.82
CA GLU A 321 8.11 2.22 -12.78
C GLU A 321 8.38 0.76 -13.17
N TRP A 322 9.57 0.48 -13.74
CA TRP A 322 9.99 -0.87 -14.13
C TRP A 322 10.66 -1.61 -12.97
N ASN A 323 9.87 -2.24 -12.10
CA ASN A 323 10.40 -3.01 -10.97
C ASN A 323 10.71 -4.47 -11.35
N CYS A 324 11.36 -4.65 -12.51
CA CYS A 324 11.75 -5.93 -13.07
C CYS A 324 13.19 -5.88 -13.59
N GLN A 325 14.09 -5.25 -12.86
CA GLN A 325 15.49 -5.10 -13.24
C GLN A 325 16.12 -6.46 -13.59
N GLY A 326 16.86 -6.52 -14.70
CA GLY A 326 17.44 -7.76 -15.25
C GLY A 326 16.51 -8.60 -16.12
N ASP A 327 15.19 -8.33 -16.13
CA ASP A 327 14.25 -9.03 -17.01
C ASP A 327 14.20 -8.37 -18.40
N LYS A 328 13.88 -9.18 -19.44
CA LYS A 328 13.56 -8.66 -20.77
C LYS A 328 12.34 -7.71 -20.68
N PHE A 329 12.33 -6.66 -21.49
CA PHE A 329 11.27 -5.66 -21.58
C PHE A 329 9.99 -6.22 -22.23
N ASN A 330 9.35 -7.15 -21.55
CA ASN A 330 8.13 -7.80 -22.03
C ASN A 330 7.01 -7.70 -20.99
N LEU A 331 5.95 -6.95 -21.30
CA LEU A 331 4.80 -6.76 -20.41
C LEU A 331 3.92 -8.00 -20.28
N LEU A 332 3.88 -8.88 -21.30
CA LEU A 332 2.94 -10.01 -21.38
C LEU A 332 3.06 -11.02 -20.23
N LYS A 333 4.19 -11.00 -19.48
CA LYS A 333 4.41 -11.88 -18.33
C LYS A 333 4.52 -11.12 -17.01
N LYS A 334 3.94 -9.93 -16.93
CA LYS A 334 4.11 -9.00 -15.79
C LYS A 334 2.77 -8.65 -15.15
N ILE A 335 2.86 -8.15 -13.92
CA ILE A 335 1.75 -7.51 -13.21
C ILE A 335 1.88 -6.00 -13.41
N ILE A 336 0.76 -5.37 -13.77
CA ILE A 336 0.66 -3.93 -13.99
C ILE A 336 -0.24 -3.32 -12.91
N SER A 337 0.20 -2.22 -12.33
CA SER A 337 -0.60 -1.43 -11.39
C SER A 337 -0.61 0.03 -11.81
N PHE A 338 -1.79 0.61 -11.89
CA PHE A 338 -1.99 2.03 -12.21
C PHE A 338 -2.02 2.83 -10.91
N ARG A 339 -1.04 3.71 -10.71
CA ARG A 339 -0.87 4.48 -9.48
C ARG A 339 -0.78 5.97 -9.78
N GLY A 340 -1.07 6.83 -8.82
CA GLY A 340 -0.82 8.26 -8.96
C GLY A 340 0.66 8.59 -9.21
N SER A 341 1.59 7.76 -8.72
CA SER A 341 3.03 7.90 -8.98
C SER A 341 3.48 7.44 -10.37
N GLY A 342 2.68 6.61 -11.05
CA GLY A 342 3.02 6.08 -12.38
C GLY A 342 2.47 4.68 -12.63
N VAL A 343 2.66 4.19 -13.83
CA VAL A 343 2.38 2.81 -14.23
C VAL A 343 3.50 1.91 -13.72
N ARG A 344 3.17 1.06 -12.76
CA ARG A 344 4.15 0.18 -12.12
C ARG A 344 4.10 -1.23 -12.69
N ILE A 345 5.24 -1.71 -13.15
CA ILE A 345 5.43 -3.06 -13.68
C ILE A 345 6.19 -3.90 -12.67
N ARG A 346 5.71 -5.12 -12.40
CA ARG A 346 6.32 -6.08 -11.47
C ARG A 346 6.39 -7.49 -12.05
N ARG A 347 7.29 -8.30 -11.50
CA ARG A 347 7.34 -9.75 -11.78
C ARG A 347 6.04 -10.41 -11.34
N ASN A 348 5.70 -11.54 -11.95
CA ASN A 348 4.43 -12.24 -11.77
C ASN A 348 4.43 -13.33 -10.69
N HIS A 349 5.52 -13.47 -9.92
CA HIS A 349 5.61 -14.49 -8.87
C HIS A 349 4.81 -14.14 -7.61
N SER A 350 4.58 -12.85 -7.35
CA SER A 350 3.81 -12.39 -6.19
C SER A 350 2.91 -11.21 -6.53
N SER A 351 1.75 -11.14 -5.89
CA SER A 351 0.87 -9.97 -5.90
C SER A 351 1.50 -8.81 -5.13
N PRO A 352 1.38 -7.57 -5.59
CA PRO A 352 1.61 -6.42 -4.72
C PRO A 352 0.57 -6.34 -3.60
N THR A 353 0.83 -5.49 -2.61
CA THR A 353 -0.16 -5.15 -1.58
C THR A 353 -1.47 -4.71 -2.21
N LEU A 354 -2.58 -5.32 -1.80
CA LEU A 354 -3.91 -4.79 -2.06
C LEU A 354 -4.11 -3.55 -1.18
N ILE A 355 -4.52 -2.43 -1.79
CA ILE A 355 -4.61 -1.13 -1.12
C ILE A 355 -6.06 -0.69 -1.07
N SER A 356 -6.53 -0.27 0.10
CA SER A 356 -7.89 0.20 0.31
C SER A 356 -8.19 1.56 -0.32
N ALA A 357 -7.20 2.43 -0.42
CA ALA A 357 -7.40 3.82 -0.82
C ALA A 357 -7.83 4.02 -2.28
N SER A 358 -7.71 3.01 -3.15
CA SER A 358 -8.09 3.15 -4.55
C SER A 358 -8.29 1.81 -5.24
N THR A 359 -9.47 1.60 -5.79
CA THR A 359 -9.78 0.48 -6.68
C THR A 359 -8.94 0.51 -7.97
N SER A 360 -8.34 1.68 -8.29
CA SER A 360 -7.49 1.83 -9.47
C SER A 360 -6.18 1.03 -9.39
N GLN A 361 -5.72 0.69 -8.18
CA GLN A 361 -4.43 0.03 -7.94
C GLN A 361 -4.52 -1.50 -7.88
N VAL A 362 -5.69 -2.08 -8.15
CA VAL A 362 -5.86 -3.53 -8.24
C VAL A 362 -4.87 -4.09 -9.28
N PRO A 363 -4.15 -5.18 -8.98
CA PRO A 363 -3.18 -5.76 -9.89
C PRO A 363 -3.82 -6.26 -11.19
N TYR A 364 -3.33 -5.80 -12.34
CA TYR A 364 -3.69 -6.30 -13.66
C TYR A 364 -2.71 -7.36 -14.10
N LEU A 365 -3.22 -8.53 -14.42
CA LEU A 365 -2.47 -9.70 -14.88
C LEU A 365 -2.33 -9.64 -16.40
N ALA A 366 -1.21 -9.13 -16.91
CA ALA A 366 -1.07 -8.89 -18.34
C ALA A 366 -1.19 -10.18 -19.18
N TRP A 367 -0.75 -11.35 -18.67
CA TRP A 367 -0.88 -12.65 -19.34
C TRP A 367 -2.29 -13.23 -19.32
N LYS A 368 -3.18 -12.72 -18.48
CA LYS A 368 -4.59 -13.10 -18.39
C LYS A 368 -5.51 -12.03 -18.96
N LYS A 369 -4.96 -10.86 -19.30
CA LYS A 369 -5.68 -9.67 -19.76
C LYS A 369 -6.83 -9.25 -18.84
N ARG A 370 -6.67 -9.43 -17.52
CA ARG A 370 -7.67 -9.09 -16.50
C ARG A 370 -7.04 -8.68 -15.17
N TYR A 371 -7.82 -8.06 -14.32
CA TYR A 371 -7.46 -7.83 -12.93
C TYR A 371 -7.55 -9.13 -12.09
N LEU A 372 -6.94 -9.14 -10.90
CA LEU A 372 -7.23 -10.15 -9.89
C LEU A 372 -8.72 -10.13 -9.57
N SER A 373 -9.34 -11.31 -9.49
CA SER A 373 -10.73 -11.46 -9.09
C SER A 373 -10.89 -11.39 -7.57
N LEU A 374 -12.14 -11.28 -7.08
CA LEU A 374 -12.44 -11.17 -5.66
C LEU A 374 -12.00 -12.43 -4.90
N ASP A 375 -12.33 -13.61 -5.44
CA ASP A 375 -11.95 -14.91 -4.88
C ASP A 375 -10.43 -15.11 -4.83
N GLU A 376 -9.69 -14.65 -5.84
CA GLU A 376 -8.23 -14.67 -5.84
C GLU A 376 -7.64 -13.75 -4.76
N CYS A 377 -8.22 -12.57 -4.57
CA CYS A 377 -7.82 -11.66 -3.51
C CYS A 377 -8.08 -12.24 -2.11
N LEU A 378 -9.22 -12.91 -1.92
CA LEU A 378 -9.52 -13.62 -0.66
C LEU A 378 -8.47 -14.70 -0.38
N LYS A 379 -8.15 -15.55 -1.35
CA LYS A 379 -7.12 -16.60 -1.22
C LYS A 379 -5.75 -16.02 -0.86
N ILE A 380 -5.34 -14.94 -1.51
CA ILE A 380 -4.06 -14.28 -1.24
C ILE A 380 -4.01 -13.71 0.18
N GLN A 381 -5.13 -13.22 0.72
CA GLN A 381 -5.21 -12.72 2.09
C GLN A 381 -5.51 -13.82 3.13
N GLY A 382 -5.75 -15.08 2.69
CA GLY A 382 -6.02 -16.22 3.57
C GLY A 382 -7.47 -16.32 4.03
N PHE A 383 -8.40 -15.68 3.33
CA PHE A 383 -9.84 -15.75 3.57
C PHE A 383 -10.54 -16.80 2.73
N ASP A 384 -9.86 -17.91 2.43
CA ASP A 384 -10.39 -18.98 1.56
C ASP A 384 -11.76 -19.52 2.00
N LYS A 385 -12.04 -19.47 3.31
CA LYS A 385 -13.28 -19.99 3.93
C LYS A 385 -14.35 -18.93 4.14
N LEU A 386 -14.10 -17.67 3.84
CA LEU A 386 -15.08 -16.60 4.04
C LEU A 386 -16.22 -16.76 3.01
N LYS A 387 -17.46 -16.84 3.50
CA LYS A 387 -18.64 -17.07 2.65
C LYS A 387 -19.28 -15.74 2.21
N TYR A 388 -19.35 -14.78 3.12
CA TYR A 388 -20.07 -13.52 2.93
C TYR A 388 -19.08 -12.35 2.94
N TYR A 389 -19.09 -11.55 1.88
CA TYR A 389 -18.21 -10.39 1.68
C TYR A 389 -18.84 -9.42 0.67
N PRO A 390 -18.42 -8.15 0.62
CA PRO A 390 -18.96 -7.19 -0.34
C PRO A 390 -18.87 -7.72 -1.78
N PRO A 391 -19.98 -7.81 -2.53
CA PRO A 391 -19.97 -8.42 -3.86
C PRO A 391 -19.47 -7.46 -4.96
N THR A 392 -19.41 -6.15 -4.69
CA THR A 392 -19.01 -5.15 -5.67
C THR A 392 -17.53 -4.78 -5.54
N VAL A 393 -16.91 -4.48 -6.67
CA VAL A 393 -15.49 -4.09 -6.78
C VAL A 393 -15.15 -2.91 -5.84
N ASP A 394 -16.02 -1.90 -5.79
CA ASP A 394 -15.76 -0.65 -5.05
C ASP A 394 -15.87 -0.80 -3.53
N LYS A 395 -16.64 -1.76 -3.04
CA LYS A 395 -16.74 -2.08 -1.60
C LYS A 395 -15.76 -3.16 -1.19
N PHE A 396 -15.51 -4.16 -2.05
CA PHE A 396 -14.65 -5.30 -1.74
C PHE A 396 -13.17 -4.91 -1.62
N TYR A 397 -12.62 -4.20 -2.62
CA TYR A 397 -11.18 -3.92 -2.60
C TYR A 397 -10.74 -3.02 -1.44
N PRO A 398 -11.49 -2.01 -0.99
CA PRO A 398 -11.21 -1.31 0.27
C PRO A 398 -11.22 -2.25 1.47
N ALA A 399 -12.21 -3.13 1.59
CA ALA A 399 -12.34 -4.06 2.72
C ALA A 399 -11.16 -5.05 2.78
N ILE A 400 -10.87 -5.75 1.68
CA ILE A 400 -9.75 -6.71 1.62
C ILE A 400 -8.37 -6.01 1.70
N GLY A 401 -8.27 -4.77 1.23
CA GLY A 401 -7.06 -3.95 1.32
C GLY A 401 -6.73 -3.53 2.74
N ASN A 402 -7.73 -3.32 3.61
CA ASN A 402 -7.56 -3.04 5.03
C ASN A 402 -7.36 -4.30 5.86
N ALA A 403 -7.86 -5.46 5.41
CA ALA A 403 -7.81 -6.68 6.18
C ALA A 403 -6.38 -7.14 6.50
N VAL A 404 -6.17 -7.70 7.68
CA VAL A 404 -4.94 -8.41 8.04
C VAL A 404 -4.81 -9.71 7.24
N ASN A 405 -3.59 -10.20 7.03
CA ASN A 405 -3.40 -11.49 6.36
C ASN A 405 -3.58 -12.64 7.36
N VAL A 406 -4.63 -13.44 7.17
CA VAL A 406 -5.03 -14.53 8.08
C VAL A 406 -3.90 -15.54 8.32
N LYS A 407 -3.13 -15.90 7.27
CA LYS A 407 -2.04 -16.89 7.39
C LYS A 407 -0.88 -16.36 8.23
N VAL A 408 -0.57 -15.07 8.13
CA VAL A 408 0.46 -14.42 8.97
C VAL A 408 0.00 -14.39 10.43
N ILE A 409 -1.24 -13.94 10.69
CA ILE A 409 -1.81 -13.92 12.04
C ILE A 409 -1.77 -15.33 12.64
N SER A 410 -2.23 -16.37 11.91
CA SER A 410 -2.22 -17.75 12.41
C SER A 410 -0.83 -18.26 12.75
N LYS A 411 0.21 -17.90 11.98
CA LYS A 411 1.59 -18.30 12.27
C LYS A 411 2.14 -17.64 13.54
N ILE A 412 1.87 -16.35 13.72
CA ILE A 412 2.30 -15.62 14.93
C ILE A 412 1.53 -16.12 16.13
N ALA A 413 0.20 -16.28 16.03
CA ALA A 413 -0.67 -16.75 17.11
C ALA A 413 -0.25 -18.12 17.64
N LYS A 414 0.11 -19.05 16.74
CA LYS A 414 0.59 -20.38 17.14
C LYS A 414 1.78 -20.30 18.12
N ASN A 415 2.72 -19.40 17.88
CA ASN A 415 3.90 -19.24 18.74
C ASN A 415 3.64 -18.36 19.96
N LEU A 416 2.65 -17.45 19.88
CA LEU A 416 2.34 -16.52 20.97
C LEU A 416 1.52 -17.19 22.07
N PHE A 417 0.68 -18.16 21.72
CA PHE A 417 -0.27 -18.81 22.62
C PHE A 417 0.07 -20.26 22.95
N SER A 418 1.24 -20.75 22.45
CA SER A 418 1.83 -22.04 22.87
C SER A 418 2.40 -22.00 24.28
#